data_98f1b5eea236c85b4d325235ddf108ca
#
_entry.id   98f1b5eea236c85b4d325235ddf108ca
#
_cell.length_a   1.000
_cell.length_b   1.000
_cell.length_c   1.000
_cell.angle_alpha   90.00
_cell.angle_beta   90.00
_cell.angle_gamma   90.00
#
_symmetry.space_group_name_H-M   'P 1'
#
loop_
_entity.id
_entity.type
_entity.pdbx_description
1 polymer ?
#
loop_
_entity_poly.entity_id
_entity_poly.type
_entity_poly.pdbx_seq_one_letter_code
_entity_poly.pdbx_strand_id
1 'polypeptide(L)'
;MLTIGISTSSGQFALVIGENNKVLFDSSEYSVQDRELDDFLSVGLAHCKRDIREIADIIIDIGPGGTSRVRTGIAFANALAYSLGISVSPVSAMELAGIDAESKYGLPVINSVKSIKGNAYVGLYNQRLVSIQYGDIIGIVPLMVNDIDQFVVVGSHREMIIHLPSLKNKIIIDSLMPFGNAKLMIEKSDLFIEKKCGFPIYAQPITEKTL
;
A
#
# COMPACT_ATOMS: atom_id res chain seq x y z
N MET A 1 13.04 -4.65 -17.87
CA MET A 1 11.63 -4.51 -18.30
C MET A 1 11.02 -3.39 -17.49
N LEU A 2 10.22 -2.51 -18.14
CA LEU A 2 9.63 -1.36 -17.48
C LEU A 2 8.47 -1.81 -16.59
N THR A 3 8.49 -1.39 -15.33
CA THR A 3 7.47 -1.68 -14.33
C THR A 3 6.81 -0.39 -13.88
N ILE A 4 5.49 -0.40 -13.72
CA ILE A 4 4.73 0.70 -13.15
C ILE A 4 4.14 0.30 -11.81
N GLY A 5 4.31 1.13 -10.80
CA GLY A 5 3.63 1.05 -9.52
C GLY A 5 2.56 2.14 -9.37
N ILE A 6 1.36 1.78 -8.96
CA ILE A 6 0.23 2.69 -8.79
C ILE A 6 -0.30 2.57 -7.36
N SER A 7 -0.34 3.68 -6.62
CA SER A 7 -0.96 3.73 -5.29
C SER A 7 -1.97 4.87 -5.20
N THR A 8 -3.15 4.53 -4.69
CA THR A 8 -4.27 5.48 -4.57
C THR A 8 -4.97 5.41 -3.22
N SER A 9 -4.56 4.49 -2.35
CA SER A 9 -5.17 4.25 -1.04
C SER A 9 -4.85 5.34 0.00
N SER A 10 -3.68 5.98 -0.15
CA SER A 10 -3.16 6.99 0.79
C SER A 10 -3.89 8.33 0.77
N GLY A 11 -4.85 8.51 -0.12
CA GLY A 11 -5.56 9.78 -0.29
C GLY A 11 -4.97 10.69 -1.36
N GLN A 12 -3.83 10.36 -1.92
CA GLN A 12 -3.24 10.99 -3.11
C GLN A 12 -2.99 9.92 -4.17
N PHE A 13 -3.01 10.32 -5.43
CA PHE A 13 -2.57 9.47 -6.52
C PHE A 13 -1.05 9.48 -6.56
N ALA A 14 -0.45 8.30 -6.60
CA ALA A 14 0.97 8.13 -6.81
C ALA A 14 1.20 7.12 -7.93
N LEU A 15 2.07 7.49 -8.86
CA LEU A 15 2.54 6.65 -9.94
C LEU A 15 4.07 6.68 -9.95
N VAL A 16 4.66 5.50 -9.92
CA VAL A 16 6.11 5.32 -10.00
C VAL A 16 6.45 4.46 -11.21
N ILE A 17 7.54 4.78 -11.89
CA ILE A 17 8.04 4.02 -13.04
C ILE A 17 9.46 3.57 -12.71
N GLY A 18 9.79 2.34 -13.02
CA GLY A 18 11.12 1.84 -12.80
C GLY A 18 11.50 0.65 -13.67
N GLU A 19 12.75 0.27 -13.58
CA GLU A 19 13.35 -0.84 -14.31
C GLU A 19 14.42 -1.51 -13.44
N ASN A 20 14.40 -2.85 -13.38
CA ASN A 20 15.38 -3.62 -12.62
C ASN A 20 15.51 -3.14 -11.15
N ASN A 21 14.40 -3.01 -10.46
CA ASN A 21 14.28 -2.54 -9.06
C ASN A 21 14.80 -1.10 -8.82
N LYS A 22 15.03 -0.33 -9.89
CA LYS A 22 15.48 1.05 -9.81
C LYS A 22 14.34 2.00 -10.22
N VAL A 23 14.02 2.95 -9.34
CA VAL A 23 13.05 4.00 -9.63
C VAL A 23 13.64 4.98 -10.65
N LEU A 24 12.90 5.23 -11.72
CA LEU A 24 13.23 6.18 -12.79
C LEU A 24 12.37 7.45 -12.70
N PHE A 25 11.14 7.32 -12.22
CA PHE A 25 10.20 8.41 -12.04
C PHE A 25 9.32 8.16 -10.82
N ASP A 26 9.06 9.20 -10.04
CA ASP A 26 8.13 9.21 -8.93
C ASP A 26 7.27 10.47 -8.98
N SER A 27 5.97 10.30 -9.16
CA SER A 27 5.02 11.41 -9.25
C SER A 27 4.95 12.26 -7.97
N SER A 28 5.33 11.71 -6.81
CA SER A 28 5.36 12.46 -5.54
C SER A 28 6.40 13.56 -5.49
N GLU A 29 7.41 13.50 -6.35
CA GLU A 29 8.46 14.53 -6.48
C GLU A 29 8.00 15.71 -7.36
N TYR A 30 6.88 15.56 -8.07
CA TYR A 30 6.31 16.59 -8.92
C TYR A 30 5.12 17.25 -8.20
N SER A 31 5.34 18.44 -7.69
CA SER A 31 4.33 19.29 -7.03
C SER A 31 3.27 19.76 -8.04
N VAL A 32 2.33 18.90 -8.38
CA VAL A 32 1.20 19.26 -9.23
C VAL A 32 -0.08 18.86 -8.55
N GLN A 33 -0.75 19.84 -7.99
CA GLN A 33 -2.13 19.72 -7.56
C GLN A 33 -3.00 19.43 -8.79
N ASP A 34 -3.99 18.55 -8.64
CA ASP A 34 -5.02 18.25 -9.65
C ASP A 34 -4.60 17.45 -10.89
N ARG A 35 -3.53 16.66 -10.84
CA ARG A 35 -3.23 15.70 -11.92
C ARG A 35 -3.89 14.35 -11.67
N GLU A 36 -4.36 13.77 -12.76
CA GLU A 36 -4.91 12.42 -12.82
C GLU A 36 -3.80 11.38 -13.13
N LEU A 37 -4.13 10.09 -13.02
CA LEU A 37 -3.15 9.02 -13.23
C LEU A 37 -2.59 8.96 -14.66
N ASP A 38 -3.40 9.33 -15.66
CA ASP A 38 -2.99 9.39 -17.06
C ASP A 38 -1.99 10.51 -17.33
N ASP A 39 -2.14 11.67 -16.67
CA ASP A 39 -1.16 12.74 -16.71
C ASP A 39 0.18 12.28 -16.12
N PHE A 40 0.14 11.63 -14.95
CA PHE A 40 1.36 11.08 -14.32
C PHE A 40 2.04 10.04 -15.20
N LEU A 41 1.26 9.17 -15.85
CA LEU A 41 1.79 8.17 -16.76
C LEU A 41 2.48 8.85 -17.95
N SER A 42 1.81 9.81 -18.59
CA SER A 42 2.32 10.53 -19.76
C SER A 42 3.59 11.28 -19.44
N VAL A 43 3.60 12.05 -18.34
CA VAL A 43 4.78 12.80 -17.88
C VAL A 43 5.91 11.86 -17.50
N GLY A 44 5.61 10.80 -16.78
CA GLY A 44 6.61 9.81 -16.34
C GLY A 44 7.28 9.10 -17.51
N LEU A 45 6.51 8.64 -18.49
CA LEU A 45 7.06 8.00 -19.70
C LEU A 45 7.94 8.99 -20.50
N ALA A 46 7.49 10.24 -20.66
CA ALA A 46 8.28 11.28 -21.33
C ALA A 46 9.59 11.57 -20.58
N HIS A 47 9.53 11.67 -19.24
CA HIS A 47 10.71 11.86 -18.38
C HIS A 47 11.72 10.72 -18.54
N CYS A 48 11.25 9.48 -18.52
CA CYS A 48 12.06 8.28 -18.70
C CYS A 48 12.52 8.06 -20.15
N LYS A 49 11.97 8.80 -21.12
CA LYS A 49 12.15 8.60 -22.57
C LYS A 49 11.78 7.17 -22.98
N ARG A 50 10.63 6.71 -22.52
CA ARG A 50 10.10 5.36 -22.75
C ARG A 50 8.74 5.42 -23.48
N ASP A 51 8.45 4.35 -24.21
CA ASP A 51 7.15 4.16 -24.85
C ASP A 51 6.23 3.34 -23.94
N ILE A 52 4.93 3.61 -23.99
CA ILE A 52 3.94 2.88 -23.20
C ILE A 52 3.95 1.37 -23.46
N ARG A 53 4.32 0.95 -24.67
CA ARG A 53 4.43 -0.47 -25.07
C ARG A 53 5.62 -1.20 -24.45
N GLU A 54 6.55 -0.47 -23.82
CA GLU A 54 7.68 -1.06 -23.10
C GLU A 54 7.29 -1.53 -21.68
N ILE A 55 6.07 -1.15 -21.21
CA ILE A 55 5.55 -1.57 -19.92
C ILE A 55 5.31 -3.08 -19.96
N ALA A 56 5.97 -3.80 -19.06
CA ALA A 56 5.85 -5.25 -18.94
C ALA A 56 5.09 -5.68 -17.68
N ASP A 57 5.10 -4.84 -16.64
CA ASP A 57 4.50 -5.14 -15.35
C ASP A 57 3.79 -3.93 -14.77
N ILE A 58 2.61 -4.19 -14.16
CA ILE A 58 1.86 -3.20 -13.40
C ILE A 58 1.65 -3.74 -11.99
N ILE A 59 2.10 -3.00 -10.99
CA ILE A 59 1.86 -3.27 -9.56
C ILE A 59 0.86 -2.24 -9.06
N ILE A 60 -0.23 -2.70 -8.47
CA ILE A 60 -1.33 -1.82 -8.01
C ILE A 60 -1.68 -2.06 -6.56
N ASP A 61 -1.75 -0.97 -5.80
CA ASP A 61 -2.30 -0.96 -4.46
C ASP A 61 -3.83 -1.16 -4.49
N ILE A 62 -4.28 -2.26 -3.91
CA ILE A 62 -5.71 -2.63 -3.85
C ILE A 62 -6.41 -2.18 -2.57
N GLY A 63 -5.76 -1.35 -1.75
CA GLY A 63 -6.26 -0.89 -0.46
C GLY A 63 -5.84 -1.78 0.72
N PRO A 64 -6.46 -1.60 1.88
CA PRO A 64 -7.58 -0.71 2.16
C PRO A 64 -7.22 0.78 2.12
N GLY A 65 -8.22 1.61 1.82
CA GLY A 65 -8.06 3.06 1.68
C GLY A 65 -9.34 3.76 1.29
N GLY A 66 -9.26 4.98 0.80
CA GLY A 66 -10.42 5.72 0.30
C GLY A 66 -11.09 5.00 -0.88
N THR A 67 -12.31 4.48 -0.67
CA THR A 67 -12.98 3.54 -1.58
C THR A 67 -13.04 4.02 -3.04
N SER A 68 -13.40 5.28 -3.29
CA SER A 68 -13.46 5.83 -4.65
C SER A 68 -12.07 5.84 -5.30
N ARG A 69 -11.06 6.30 -4.58
CA ARG A 69 -9.69 6.40 -5.10
C ARG A 69 -9.08 5.03 -5.40
N VAL A 70 -9.23 4.08 -4.48
CA VAL A 70 -8.77 2.70 -4.70
C VAL A 70 -9.42 2.10 -5.95
N ARG A 71 -10.74 2.29 -6.12
CA ARG A 71 -11.44 1.83 -7.32
C ARG A 71 -10.96 2.52 -8.59
N THR A 72 -10.68 3.83 -8.54
CA THR A 72 -10.12 4.57 -9.68
C THR A 72 -8.76 4.01 -10.08
N GLY A 73 -7.84 3.81 -9.13
CA GLY A 73 -6.54 3.23 -9.40
C GLY A 73 -6.62 1.83 -10.02
N ILE A 74 -7.47 0.98 -9.47
CA ILE A 74 -7.68 -0.38 -9.97
C ILE A 74 -8.29 -0.37 -11.37
N ALA A 75 -9.29 0.50 -11.62
CA ALA A 75 -9.89 0.63 -12.94
C ALA A 75 -8.85 1.08 -13.99
N PHE A 76 -8.03 2.06 -13.63
CA PHE A 76 -6.93 2.53 -14.46
C PHE A 76 -5.92 1.41 -14.76
N ALA A 77 -5.44 0.70 -13.73
CA ALA A 77 -4.51 -0.42 -13.89
C ALA A 77 -5.08 -1.53 -14.77
N ASN A 78 -6.34 -1.89 -14.55
CA ASN A 78 -7.05 -2.89 -15.37
C ASN A 78 -7.17 -2.46 -16.84
N ALA A 79 -7.56 -1.21 -17.10
CA ALA A 79 -7.69 -0.69 -18.47
C ALA A 79 -6.33 -0.67 -19.20
N LEU A 80 -5.29 -0.22 -18.50
CA LEU A 80 -3.93 -0.19 -19.04
C LEU A 80 -3.42 -1.60 -19.34
N ALA A 81 -3.57 -2.52 -18.39
CA ALA A 81 -3.17 -3.92 -18.56
C ALA A 81 -3.89 -4.59 -19.74
N TYR A 82 -5.20 -4.35 -19.86
CA TYR A 82 -5.99 -4.86 -20.98
C TYR A 82 -5.47 -4.34 -22.32
N SER A 83 -5.21 -3.03 -22.42
CA SER A 83 -4.73 -2.42 -23.65
C SER A 83 -3.35 -2.91 -24.09
N LEU A 84 -2.50 -3.28 -23.12
CA LEU A 84 -1.15 -3.78 -23.36
C LEU A 84 -1.04 -5.31 -23.44
N GLY A 85 -2.10 -6.04 -23.11
CA GLY A 85 -2.10 -7.50 -23.07
C GLY A 85 -1.19 -8.10 -21.98
N ILE A 86 -1.04 -7.41 -20.84
CA ILE A 86 -0.18 -7.81 -19.71
C ILE A 86 -0.96 -8.10 -18.45
N SER A 87 -0.34 -8.76 -17.49
CA SER A 87 -0.92 -9.05 -16.17
C SER A 87 -0.71 -7.92 -15.18
N VAL A 88 -1.50 -7.94 -14.09
CA VAL A 88 -1.40 -7.00 -12.97
C VAL A 88 -1.01 -7.74 -11.70
N SER A 89 -0.18 -7.14 -10.87
CA SER A 89 0.23 -7.65 -9.56
C SER A 89 -0.39 -6.81 -8.46
N PRO A 90 -1.39 -7.33 -7.72
CA PRO A 90 -2.01 -6.59 -6.62
C PRO A 90 -1.12 -6.61 -5.38
N VAL A 91 -1.09 -5.51 -4.64
CA VAL A 91 -0.45 -5.40 -3.33
C VAL A 91 -1.39 -4.70 -2.35
N SER A 92 -1.43 -5.16 -1.10
CA SER A 92 -2.19 -4.46 -0.07
C SER A 92 -1.47 -3.19 0.39
N ALA A 93 -2.20 -2.10 0.61
CA ALA A 93 -1.67 -0.90 1.25
C ALA A 93 -1.02 -1.20 2.61
N MET A 94 -1.57 -2.16 3.34
CA MET A 94 -1.02 -2.60 4.63
C MET A 94 0.27 -3.39 4.48
N GLU A 95 0.40 -4.16 3.41
CA GLU A 95 1.64 -4.86 3.09
C GLU A 95 2.75 -3.87 2.73
N LEU A 96 2.46 -2.87 1.89
CA LEU A 96 3.42 -1.82 1.55
C LEU A 96 3.92 -1.07 2.79
N ALA A 97 3.01 -0.65 3.66
CA ALA A 97 3.37 0.05 4.89
C ALA A 97 4.12 -0.85 5.88
N GLY A 98 3.78 -2.15 5.91
CA GLY A 98 4.49 -3.14 6.71
C GLY A 98 5.93 -3.34 6.26
N ILE A 99 6.15 -3.55 4.95
CA ILE A 99 7.49 -3.68 4.36
C ILE A 99 8.35 -2.45 4.65
N ASP A 100 7.79 -1.25 4.46
CA ASP A 100 8.48 0.02 4.68
C ASP A 100 8.94 0.17 6.14
N ALA A 101 8.02 0.01 7.08
CA ALA A 101 8.31 0.16 8.50
C ALA A 101 9.21 -0.96 9.04
N GLU A 102 8.97 -2.22 8.68
CA GLU A 102 9.80 -3.34 9.12
C GLU A 102 11.24 -3.21 8.59
N SER A 103 11.42 -2.77 7.35
CA SER A 103 12.76 -2.58 6.78
C SER A 103 13.58 -1.53 7.54
N LYS A 104 12.90 -0.55 8.14
CA LYS A 104 13.53 0.53 8.90
C LYS A 104 13.79 0.18 10.37
N TYR A 105 12.89 -0.57 10.99
CA TYR A 105 12.90 -0.79 12.44
C TYR A 105 13.22 -2.24 12.84
N GLY A 106 13.11 -3.21 11.93
CA GLY A 106 13.37 -4.63 12.20
C GLY A 106 12.37 -5.28 13.16
N LEU A 107 11.15 -4.74 13.27
CA LEU A 107 10.14 -5.15 14.23
C LEU A 107 8.80 -5.43 13.56
N PRO A 108 7.93 -6.25 14.17
CA PRO A 108 6.55 -6.39 13.73
C PRO A 108 5.85 -5.02 13.63
N VAL A 109 4.95 -4.87 12.68
CA VAL A 109 4.28 -3.61 12.37
C VAL A 109 2.78 -3.75 12.53
N ILE A 110 2.17 -2.87 13.32
CA ILE A 110 0.72 -2.63 13.34
C ILE A 110 0.42 -1.44 12.45
N ASN A 111 -0.32 -1.67 11.40
CA ASN A 111 -0.79 -0.64 10.49
C ASN A 111 -2.29 -0.41 10.65
N SER A 112 -2.73 0.85 10.66
CA SER A 112 -4.14 1.20 10.76
C SER A 112 -4.57 2.16 9.67
N VAL A 113 -5.66 1.82 8.98
CA VAL A 113 -6.28 2.67 7.97
C VAL A 113 -7.70 3.05 8.42
N LYS A 114 -7.96 4.35 8.49
CA LYS A 114 -9.25 4.89 8.91
C LYS A 114 -10.38 4.42 7.98
N SER A 115 -11.50 4.03 8.58
CA SER A 115 -12.74 3.70 7.90
C SER A 115 -13.92 4.52 8.43
N ILE A 116 -15.12 4.09 8.11
CA ILE A 116 -16.37 4.79 8.49
C ILE A 116 -16.78 4.47 9.93
N LYS A 117 -17.56 5.35 10.56
CA LYS A 117 -18.20 5.16 11.87
C LYS A 117 -17.25 4.79 13.01
N GLY A 118 -16.03 5.32 13.00
CA GLY A 118 -15.04 5.06 14.05
C GLY A 118 -14.29 3.73 13.92
N ASN A 119 -14.63 2.90 12.94
CA ASN A 119 -13.91 1.66 12.66
C ASN A 119 -12.63 1.93 11.86
N ALA A 120 -11.74 0.95 11.90
CA ALA A 120 -10.51 0.94 11.11
C ALA A 120 -10.24 -0.45 10.52
N TYR A 121 -9.45 -0.47 9.46
CA TYR A 121 -8.70 -1.67 9.10
C TYR A 121 -7.43 -1.67 9.93
N VAL A 122 -7.10 -2.80 10.54
CA VAL A 122 -5.86 -3.00 11.30
C VAL A 122 -5.14 -4.20 10.74
N GLY A 123 -3.92 -4.01 10.29
CA GLY A 123 -3.06 -5.06 9.76
C GLY A 123 -1.88 -5.35 10.68
N LEU A 124 -1.55 -6.60 10.87
CA LEU A 124 -0.31 -7.06 11.47
C LEU A 124 0.62 -7.54 10.36
N TYR A 125 1.79 -6.94 10.26
CA TYR A 125 2.86 -7.35 9.37
C TYR A 125 4.07 -7.83 10.20
N ASN A 126 4.58 -9.02 9.86
CA ASN A 126 5.79 -9.59 10.45
C ASN A 126 6.42 -10.50 9.38
N GLN A 127 7.42 -9.98 8.66
CA GLN A 127 8.02 -10.56 7.45
C GLN A 127 7.04 -10.75 6.28
N ARG A 128 5.77 -10.79 6.58
CA ARG A 128 4.63 -10.85 5.64
C ARG A 128 3.39 -10.27 6.29
N LEU A 129 2.39 -9.96 5.50
CA LEU A 129 1.07 -9.61 6.04
C LEU A 129 0.45 -10.85 6.69
N VAL A 130 0.36 -10.83 8.04
CA VAL A 130 -0.13 -11.96 8.84
C VAL A 130 -1.66 -11.98 8.85
N SER A 131 -2.27 -10.82 9.11
CA SER A 131 -3.72 -10.69 9.19
C SER A 131 -4.17 -9.25 8.95
N ILE A 132 -5.41 -9.09 8.49
CA ILE A 132 -6.13 -7.82 8.47
C ILE A 132 -7.45 -8.02 9.19
N GLN A 133 -7.77 -7.13 10.13
CA GLN A 133 -9.05 -7.10 10.83
C GLN A 133 -9.74 -5.76 10.60
N TYR A 134 -11.08 -5.78 10.65
CA TYR A 134 -11.91 -4.58 10.53
C TYR A 134 -12.78 -4.42 11.76
N GLY A 135 -12.76 -3.25 12.37
CA GLY A 135 -13.60 -2.93 13.53
C GLY A 135 -13.00 -1.85 14.42
N ASP A 136 -13.34 -1.89 15.71
CA ASP A 136 -12.84 -0.95 16.70
C ASP A 136 -11.39 -1.26 17.08
N ILE A 137 -10.53 -0.25 16.98
CA ILE A 137 -9.11 -0.35 17.30
C ILE A 137 -8.86 -0.80 18.76
N ILE A 138 -9.68 -0.30 19.69
CA ILE A 138 -9.51 -0.60 21.12
C ILE A 138 -9.65 -2.10 21.40
N GLY A 139 -10.55 -2.76 20.68
CA GLY A 139 -10.74 -4.21 20.79
C GLY A 139 -9.74 -5.03 19.99
N ILE A 140 -9.42 -4.58 18.77
CA ILE A 140 -8.63 -5.37 17.82
C ILE A 140 -7.13 -5.38 18.15
N VAL A 141 -6.53 -4.21 18.37
CA VAL A 141 -5.07 -4.09 18.48
C VAL A 141 -4.51 -4.91 19.65
N PRO A 142 -5.08 -4.88 20.87
CA PRO A 142 -4.56 -5.68 21.97
C PRO A 142 -4.54 -7.18 21.68
N LEU A 143 -5.56 -7.68 20.97
CA LEU A 143 -5.63 -9.09 20.59
C LEU A 143 -4.58 -9.47 19.56
N MET A 144 -4.34 -8.57 18.57
CA MET A 144 -3.34 -8.82 17.52
C MET A 144 -1.90 -8.84 18.04
N VAL A 145 -1.61 -8.08 19.11
CA VAL A 145 -0.25 -7.98 19.69
C VAL A 145 -0.11 -8.71 21.04
N ASN A 146 -1.03 -9.61 21.37
CA ASN A 146 -1.01 -10.31 22.66
C ASN A 146 0.37 -10.92 22.97
N ASP A 147 0.94 -11.62 22.02
CA ASP A 147 2.21 -12.33 22.12
C ASP A 147 3.42 -11.54 21.57
N ILE A 148 3.25 -10.23 21.32
CA ILE A 148 4.28 -9.34 20.77
C ILE A 148 4.58 -8.27 21.82
N ASP A 149 5.81 -8.25 22.34
CA ASP A 149 6.23 -7.28 23.37
C ASP A 149 6.68 -5.95 22.80
N GLN A 150 7.19 -5.96 21.58
CA GLN A 150 7.70 -4.78 20.91
C GLN A 150 7.26 -4.73 19.45
N PHE A 151 6.73 -3.58 19.00
CA PHE A 151 6.25 -3.39 17.64
C PHE A 151 6.26 -1.93 17.21
N VAL A 152 6.17 -1.71 15.91
CA VAL A 152 6.04 -0.38 15.28
C VAL A 152 4.59 -0.12 14.95
N VAL A 153 4.14 1.12 15.10
CA VAL A 153 2.81 1.57 14.69
C VAL A 153 2.91 2.53 13.52
N VAL A 154 2.12 2.28 12.48
CA VAL A 154 1.96 3.14 11.30
C VAL A 154 0.50 3.43 11.02
N GLY A 155 0.22 4.46 10.23
CA GLY A 155 -1.12 4.73 9.70
C GLY A 155 -1.93 5.75 10.48
N SER A 156 -3.23 5.75 10.22
CA SER A 156 -4.13 6.84 10.61
C SER A 156 -4.40 6.96 12.11
N HIS A 157 -4.24 5.88 12.87
CA HIS A 157 -4.61 5.84 14.29
C HIS A 157 -3.40 5.57 15.20
N ARG A 158 -2.18 5.80 14.73
CA ARG A 158 -0.97 5.53 15.51
C ARG A 158 -0.99 6.24 16.87
N GLU A 159 -1.39 7.51 16.94
CA GLU A 159 -1.48 8.27 18.21
C GLU A 159 -2.46 7.63 19.19
N MET A 160 -3.62 7.16 18.70
CA MET A 160 -4.57 6.44 19.55
C MET A 160 -3.96 5.12 20.05
N ILE A 161 -3.30 4.36 19.19
CA ILE A 161 -2.76 3.05 19.53
C ILE A 161 -1.67 3.16 20.59
N ILE A 162 -0.74 4.09 20.46
CA ILE A 162 0.35 4.27 21.44
C ILE A 162 -0.14 4.66 22.83
N HIS A 163 -1.33 5.25 22.93
CA HIS A 163 -1.93 5.67 24.20
C HIS A 163 -2.98 4.67 24.74
N LEU A 164 -3.16 3.50 24.12
CA LEU A 164 -4.10 2.49 24.64
C LEU A 164 -3.66 1.98 26.01
N PRO A 165 -4.52 2.07 27.05
CA PRO A 165 -4.16 1.60 28.41
C PRO A 165 -3.83 0.12 28.46
N SER A 166 -4.44 -0.70 27.57
CA SER A 166 -4.19 -2.13 27.45
C SER A 166 -2.79 -2.49 26.96
N LEU A 167 -2.07 -1.53 26.35
CA LEU A 167 -0.74 -1.71 25.79
C LEU A 167 0.38 -1.09 26.64
N LYS A 168 0.09 -0.61 27.84
CA LYS A 168 1.04 0.11 28.71
C LYS A 168 2.34 -0.67 29.03
N ASN A 169 2.32 -1.98 28.93
CA ASN A 169 3.48 -2.85 29.19
C ASN A 169 4.23 -3.24 27.90
N LYS A 170 3.80 -2.74 26.74
CA LYS A 170 4.43 -3.01 25.43
C LYS A 170 5.39 -1.88 25.07
N ILE A 171 6.43 -2.21 24.30
CA ILE A 171 7.32 -1.20 23.70
C ILE A 171 6.77 -0.86 22.32
N ILE A 172 6.30 0.38 22.17
CA ILE A 172 5.66 0.82 20.93
C ILE A 172 6.49 1.93 20.31
N ILE A 173 6.86 1.76 19.04
CA ILE A 173 7.59 2.76 18.26
C ILE A 173 6.61 3.46 17.32
N ASP A 174 6.46 4.77 17.44
CA ASP A 174 5.73 5.59 16.46
C ASP A 174 6.62 5.85 15.25
N SER A 175 6.26 5.30 14.12
CA SER A 175 7.02 5.49 12.88
C SER A 175 6.88 6.89 12.28
N LEU A 176 5.85 7.64 12.68
CA LEU A 176 5.41 8.89 12.06
C LEU A 176 4.98 8.75 10.59
N MET A 177 4.97 7.53 10.05
CA MET A 177 4.59 7.24 8.67
C MET A 177 3.08 7.03 8.56
N PRO A 178 2.38 7.86 7.78
CA PRO A 178 0.94 7.69 7.59
C PRO A 178 0.58 6.56 6.62
N PHE A 179 1.45 6.25 5.66
CA PHE A 179 1.22 5.29 4.58
C PHE A 179 2.54 4.69 4.10
N GLY A 180 2.45 3.54 3.39
CA GLY A 180 3.60 2.93 2.73
C GLY A 180 4.08 3.75 1.52
N ASN A 181 5.36 3.64 1.21
CA ASN A 181 6.00 4.34 0.10
C ASN A 181 5.75 3.60 -1.22
N ALA A 182 5.18 4.29 -2.22
CA ALA A 182 4.92 3.71 -3.54
C ALA A 182 6.20 3.28 -4.28
N LYS A 183 7.37 3.90 -4.00
CA LYS A 183 8.68 3.49 -4.57
C LYS A 183 9.00 2.02 -4.30
N LEU A 184 8.55 1.48 -3.18
CA LEU A 184 8.74 0.06 -2.84
C LEU A 184 8.16 -0.89 -3.88
N MET A 185 7.10 -0.48 -4.61
CA MET A 185 6.55 -1.27 -5.70
C MET A 185 7.59 -1.51 -6.81
N ILE A 186 8.55 -0.60 -6.96
CA ILE A 186 9.65 -0.75 -7.91
C ILE A 186 10.87 -1.41 -7.22
N GLU A 187 11.31 -0.86 -6.09
CA GLU A 187 12.53 -1.31 -5.38
C GLU A 187 12.45 -2.77 -4.92
N LYS A 188 11.23 -3.26 -4.71
CA LYS A 188 10.93 -4.64 -4.30
C LYS A 188 10.00 -5.34 -5.31
N SER A 189 10.07 -4.95 -6.59
CA SER A 189 9.14 -5.42 -7.62
C SER A 189 9.09 -6.95 -7.72
N ASP A 190 10.21 -7.63 -7.51
CA ASP A 190 10.28 -9.10 -7.56
C ASP A 190 9.29 -9.75 -6.59
N LEU A 191 9.12 -9.19 -5.37
CA LEU A 191 8.18 -9.70 -4.36
C LEU A 191 6.72 -9.64 -4.80
N PHE A 192 6.38 -8.67 -5.65
CA PHE A 192 5.01 -8.41 -6.10
C PHE A 192 4.71 -9.07 -7.43
N ILE A 193 5.67 -9.08 -8.36
CA ILE A 193 5.52 -9.67 -9.69
C ILE A 193 5.25 -11.18 -9.60
N GLU A 194 5.79 -11.86 -8.61
CA GLU A 194 5.48 -13.27 -8.34
C GLU A 194 4.01 -13.52 -8.00
N LYS A 195 3.29 -12.47 -7.54
CA LYS A 195 1.85 -12.51 -7.19
C LYS A 195 0.93 -12.15 -8.35
N LYS A 196 1.39 -12.20 -9.60
CA LYS A 196 0.57 -11.89 -10.78
C LYS A 196 -0.74 -12.63 -10.75
N CYS A 197 -1.83 -11.89 -10.86
CA CYS A 197 -3.17 -12.43 -10.93
C CYS A 197 -3.71 -12.38 -12.35
N GLY A 198 -4.70 -13.26 -12.59
CA GLY A 198 -5.56 -13.12 -13.74
C GLY A 198 -6.31 -11.77 -13.69
N PHE A 199 -6.46 -11.19 -14.84
CA PHE A 199 -7.21 -9.95 -15.09
C PHE A 199 -8.72 -10.25 -15.21
N PRO A 200 -9.64 -9.40 -14.73
CA PRO A 200 -9.41 -8.19 -13.95
C PRO A 200 -9.17 -8.45 -12.45
N ILE A 201 -8.51 -7.51 -11.79
CA ILE A 201 -8.36 -7.49 -10.33
C ILE A 201 -9.42 -6.58 -9.69
N TYR A 202 -9.63 -6.78 -8.39
CA TYR A 202 -10.63 -6.05 -7.60
C TYR A 202 -10.00 -5.44 -6.35
N ALA A 203 -10.66 -4.41 -5.81
CA ALA A 203 -10.29 -3.86 -4.50
C ALA A 203 -10.36 -4.94 -3.42
N GLN A 204 -9.49 -4.82 -2.41
CA GLN A 204 -9.52 -5.72 -1.28
C GLN A 204 -10.93 -5.71 -0.66
N PRO A 205 -11.57 -6.88 -0.50
CA PRO A 205 -12.91 -6.93 0.05
C PRO A 205 -12.92 -6.43 1.49
N ILE A 206 -14.00 -5.75 1.87
CA ILE A 206 -14.30 -5.44 3.26
C ILE A 206 -14.76 -6.75 3.88
N THR A 207 -13.90 -7.45 4.57
CA THR A 207 -14.29 -8.65 5.31
C THR A 207 -14.73 -8.26 6.71
N GLU A 208 -16.04 -8.45 7.00
CA GLU A 208 -16.56 -8.38 8.37
C GLU A 208 -16.17 -9.61 9.20
N LYS A 209 -15.37 -10.51 8.68
CA LYS A 209 -15.00 -11.76 9.36
C LYS A 209 -13.55 -12.09 9.14
N THR A 210 -12.79 -11.96 10.19
CA THR A 210 -11.85 -13.01 10.60
C THR A 210 -11.88 -13.04 12.12
N LEU A 211 -12.75 -13.87 12.64
CA LEU A 211 -12.66 -14.38 14.01
C LEU A 211 -11.68 -15.53 14.01
#